data_2d2f41bb688668b45b504f76555997e5
#
_entry.id   2d2f41bb688668b45b504f76555997e5
#
_cell.length_a   1.000
_cell.length_b   1.000
_cell.length_c   1.000
_cell.angle_alpha   90.00
_cell.angle_beta   90.00
_cell.angle_gamma   90.00
#
_symmetry.space_group_name_H-M   'P 1'
#
loop_
_entity.id
_entity.type
_entity.pdbx_description
1 polymer ?
#
loop_
_entity_poly.entity_id
_entity_poly.type
_entity_poly.pdbx_seq_one_letter_code
_entity_poly.pdbx_strand_id
1 'polypeptide(L)'
;MKVYFISDDTYFLQGAESIVSGMANMCSETIQVTKPQFIKYFDDNDVIFLAINSGMVKEFILNNQTIKKCHLILIYNHPITFSAHGAYPWVIPKNITCSDLVRVIHRVKMAPPVKREIVRRKVFEVFDRLCHGWSNDEIATRLNMGPKYVNYIKRCSYLRYGLTNCNAAATLVCRDICLLKEII
;
A
#
# COMPACT_ATOMS: atom_id res chain seq x y z
N MET A 1 -6.56 -16.05 11.06
CA MET A 1 -5.74 -15.15 10.21
C MET A 1 -5.43 -15.90 8.92
N LYS A 2 -5.98 -15.44 7.82
CA LYS A 2 -5.72 -15.96 6.47
C LYS A 2 -4.80 -15.00 5.72
N VAL A 3 -4.16 -15.50 4.67
CA VAL A 3 -3.30 -14.68 3.79
C VAL A 3 -3.95 -14.62 2.41
N TYR A 4 -4.18 -13.42 1.92
CA TYR A 4 -4.77 -13.18 0.61
C TYR A 4 -3.78 -12.51 -0.32
N PHE A 5 -3.69 -13.00 -1.54
CA PHE A 5 -2.97 -12.36 -2.64
C PHE A 5 -3.99 -11.84 -3.64
N ILE A 6 -4.12 -10.53 -3.76
CA ILE A 6 -5.09 -9.86 -4.63
C ILE A 6 -4.32 -9.16 -5.75
N SER A 7 -4.59 -9.53 -7.00
CA SER A 7 -3.90 -8.93 -8.14
C SER A 7 -4.76 -8.93 -9.41
N ASP A 8 -4.45 -7.99 -10.31
CA ASP A 8 -4.88 -8.00 -11.71
C ASP A 8 -3.90 -8.76 -12.63
N ASP A 9 -2.80 -9.28 -12.08
CA ASP A 9 -1.74 -10.01 -12.78
C ASP A 9 -1.77 -11.50 -12.40
N THR A 10 -2.16 -12.34 -13.36
CA THR A 10 -2.27 -13.79 -13.19
C THR A 10 -0.93 -14.45 -12.89
N TYR A 11 0.16 -13.99 -13.51
CA TYR A 11 1.49 -14.55 -13.25
C TYR A 11 1.99 -14.27 -11.84
N PHE A 12 1.70 -13.08 -11.32
CA PHE A 12 1.98 -12.77 -9.93
C PHE A 12 1.22 -13.71 -8.98
N LEU A 13 -0.06 -13.97 -9.24
CA LEU A 13 -0.88 -14.87 -8.41
C LEU A 13 -0.36 -16.31 -8.44
N GLN A 14 -0.01 -16.83 -9.61
CA GLN A 14 0.58 -18.17 -9.76
C GLN A 14 1.91 -18.30 -9.01
N GLY A 15 2.79 -17.28 -9.12
CA GLY A 15 4.04 -17.24 -8.36
C GLY A 15 3.83 -17.22 -6.85
N ALA A 16 2.89 -16.40 -6.36
CA ALA A 16 2.53 -16.33 -4.96
C ALA A 16 2.00 -17.68 -4.44
N GLU A 17 1.09 -18.31 -5.19
CA GLU A 17 0.54 -19.63 -4.85
C GLU A 17 1.61 -20.72 -4.76
N SER A 18 2.54 -20.74 -5.70
CA SER A 18 3.68 -21.67 -5.71
C SER A 18 4.56 -21.52 -4.46
N ILE A 19 4.82 -20.28 -4.03
CA ILE A 19 5.64 -20.03 -2.83
C ILE A 19 4.90 -20.49 -1.57
N VAL A 20 3.62 -20.17 -1.48
CA VAL A 20 2.83 -20.41 -0.28
C VAL A 20 2.46 -21.89 -0.11
N SER A 21 2.25 -22.63 -1.20
CA SER A 21 1.99 -24.08 -1.15
C SER A 21 3.15 -24.88 -0.51
N GLY A 22 4.37 -24.32 -0.57
CA GLY A 22 5.54 -24.89 0.12
C GLY A 22 5.62 -24.56 1.62
N MET A 23 4.72 -23.72 2.15
CA MET A 23 4.73 -23.29 3.57
C MET A 23 3.74 -24.10 4.39
N ALA A 24 4.25 -24.89 5.34
CA ALA A 24 3.41 -25.70 6.24
C ALA A 24 2.45 -24.81 7.06
N ASN A 25 1.20 -25.27 7.20
CA ASN A 25 0.15 -24.65 8.03
C ASN A 25 -0.23 -23.21 7.63
N MET A 26 -0.14 -22.85 6.35
CA MET A 26 -0.59 -21.56 5.88
C MET A 26 -1.90 -21.70 5.09
N CYS A 27 -2.97 -21.07 5.61
CA CYS A 27 -4.20 -20.90 4.85
C CYS A 27 -4.09 -19.65 4.00
N SER A 28 -4.03 -19.82 2.69
CA SER A 28 -3.93 -18.72 1.72
C SER A 28 -4.96 -18.84 0.62
N GLU A 29 -5.25 -17.71 0.00
CA GLU A 29 -6.17 -17.61 -1.13
C GLU A 29 -5.65 -16.57 -2.13
N THR A 30 -5.67 -16.93 -3.41
CA THR A 30 -5.35 -16.02 -4.51
C THR A 30 -6.64 -15.50 -5.13
N ILE A 31 -6.71 -14.20 -5.38
CA ILE A 31 -7.90 -13.52 -5.89
C ILE A 31 -7.51 -12.65 -7.07
N GLN A 32 -8.03 -13.01 -8.25
CA GLN A 32 -7.86 -12.18 -9.44
C GLN A 32 -8.96 -11.12 -9.51
N VAL A 33 -8.57 -9.86 -9.67
CA VAL A 33 -9.50 -8.73 -9.75
C VAL A 33 -9.22 -7.92 -10.99
N THR A 34 -10.18 -7.90 -11.93
CA THR A 34 -10.08 -7.15 -13.19
C THR A 34 -11.04 -5.97 -13.27
N LYS A 35 -12.02 -5.86 -12.37
CA LYS A 35 -13.07 -4.82 -12.37
C LYS A 35 -13.29 -4.25 -10.96
N PRO A 36 -13.74 -2.98 -10.83
CA PRO A 36 -14.01 -2.34 -9.54
C PRO A 36 -15.34 -2.83 -8.92
N GLN A 37 -15.63 -4.12 -8.98
CA GLN A 37 -16.84 -4.75 -8.43
C GLN A 37 -16.48 -5.86 -7.43
N PHE A 38 -15.27 -5.80 -6.90
CA PHE A 38 -14.79 -6.78 -5.95
C PHE A 38 -15.47 -6.58 -4.59
N ILE A 39 -16.29 -7.52 -4.19
CA ILE A 39 -16.93 -7.55 -2.86
C ILE A 39 -16.47 -8.84 -2.18
N LYS A 40 -15.55 -8.69 -1.24
CA LYS A 40 -15.17 -9.74 -0.31
C LYS A 40 -15.05 -9.16 1.08
N TYR A 41 -15.56 -9.90 2.05
CA TYR A 41 -15.37 -9.58 3.46
C TYR A 41 -14.11 -10.27 3.95
N PHE A 42 -13.28 -9.53 4.68
CA PHE A 42 -12.08 -10.01 5.32
C PHE A 42 -12.27 -9.93 6.83
N ASP A 43 -11.71 -10.89 7.54
CA ASP A 43 -11.71 -10.86 9.00
C ASP A 43 -10.64 -9.87 9.51
N ASP A 44 -10.89 -9.30 10.68
CA ASP A 44 -9.93 -8.40 11.32
C ASP A 44 -8.58 -9.11 11.50
N ASN A 45 -7.48 -8.44 11.15
CA ASN A 45 -6.11 -8.95 11.16
C ASN A 45 -5.77 -10.02 10.09
N ASP A 46 -6.62 -10.27 9.11
CA ASP A 46 -6.18 -11.01 7.93
C ASP A 46 -5.03 -10.27 7.23
N VAL A 47 -4.23 -11.01 6.47
CA VAL A 47 -3.07 -10.47 5.75
C VAL A 47 -3.41 -10.36 4.27
N ILE A 48 -3.27 -9.17 3.70
CA ILE A 48 -3.59 -8.91 2.30
C ILE A 48 -2.37 -8.38 1.57
N PHE A 49 -1.91 -9.12 0.58
CA PHE A 49 -0.91 -8.70 -0.39
C PHE A 49 -1.64 -8.13 -1.62
N LEU A 50 -1.55 -6.82 -1.83
CA LEU A 50 -2.27 -6.12 -2.89
C LEU A 50 -1.31 -5.67 -4.00
N ALA A 51 -1.39 -6.34 -5.17
CA ALA A 51 -0.57 -6.08 -6.36
C ALA A 51 -1.46 -5.69 -7.54
N ILE A 52 -2.08 -4.51 -7.50
CA ILE A 52 -2.99 -4.00 -8.53
C ILE A 52 -2.31 -2.87 -9.32
N ASN A 53 -2.27 -3.01 -10.65
CA ASN A 53 -1.75 -1.99 -11.55
C ASN A 53 -2.83 -0.96 -11.93
N SER A 54 -4.07 -1.39 -12.10
CA SER A 54 -5.19 -0.50 -12.40
C SER A 54 -5.48 0.45 -11.23
N GLY A 55 -5.26 1.75 -11.43
CA GLY A 55 -5.50 2.78 -10.42
C GLY A 55 -6.96 2.80 -9.92
N MET A 56 -7.92 2.66 -10.82
CA MET A 56 -9.35 2.66 -10.49
C MET A 56 -9.74 1.46 -9.62
N VAL A 57 -9.28 0.27 -9.97
CA VAL A 57 -9.53 -0.96 -9.20
C VAL A 57 -8.87 -0.88 -7.83
N LYS A 58 -7.62 -0.40 -7.79
CA LYS A 58 -6.88 -0.22 -6.55
C LYS A 58 -7.58 0.75 -5.61
N GLU A 59 -7.97 1.91 -6.08
CA GLU A 59 -8.68 2.93 -5.28
C GLU A 59 -9.99 2.38 -4.72
N PHE A 60 -10.76 1.64 -5.53
CA PHE A 60 -11.97 0.97 -5.08
C PHE A 60 -11.69 0.00 -3.91
N ILE A 61 -10.64 -0.81 -4.04
CA ILE A 61 -10.24 -1.78 -3.00
C ILE A 61 -9.76 -1.06 -1.73
N LEU A 62 -8.91 -0.04 -1.85
CA LEU A 62 -8.36 0.70 -0.71
C LEU A 62 -9.42 1.48 0.08
N ASN A 63 -10.54 1.82 -0.55
CA ASN A 63 -11.67 2.47 0.11
C ASN A 63 -12.59 1.49 0.86
N ASN A 64 -12.40 0.17 0.69
CA ASN A 64 -13.20 -0.84 1.40
C ASN A 64 -12.87 -0.86 2.89
N GLN A 65 -13.89 -0.75 3.73
CA GLN A 65 -13.74 -0.66 5.19
C GLN A 65 -13.20 -1.95 5.82
N THR A 66 -13.48 -3.12 5.24
CA THR A 66 -12.98 -4.40 5.78
C THR A 66 -11.47 -4.52 5.56
N ILE A 67 -10.94 -4.03 4.43
CA ILE A 67 -9.50 -4.03 4.14
C ILE A 67 -8.71 -3.15 5.11
N LYS A 68 -9.31 -2.04 5.56
CA LYS A 68 -8.66 -1.12 6.51
C LYS A 68 -8.40 -1.72 7.89
N LYS A 69 -8.98 -2.87 8.19
CA LYS A 69 -8.78 -3.62 9.44
C LYS A 69 -7.76 -4.75 9.31
N CYS A 70 -7.32 -5.05 8.09
CA CYS A 70 -6.39 -6.11 7.77
C CYS A 70 -4.94 -5.62 7.76
N HIS A 71 -4.00 -6.55 7.91
CA HIS A 71 -2.59 -6.27 7.66
C HIS A 71 -2.35 -6.14 6.15
N LEU A 72 -2.17 -4.91 5.66
CA LEU A 72 -2.04 -4.66 4.24
C LEU A 72 -0.58 -4.47 3.82
N ILE A 73 -0.20 -5.21 2.78
CA ILE A 73 1.08 -5.11 2.10
C ILE A 73 0.80 -4.63 0.67
N LEU A 74 1.23 -3.41 0.37
CA LEU A 74 1.11 -2.81 -0.95
C LEU A 74 2.31 -3.22 -1.82
N ILE A 75 2.05 -3.79 -2.98
CA ILE A 75 3.07 -4.25 -3.92
C ILE A 75 3.06 -3.34 -5.15
N TYR A 76 4.22 -2.78 -5.46
CA TYR A 76 4.38 -1.89 -6.60
C TYR A 76 5.49 -2.35 -7.53
N ASN A 77 5.28 -2.14 -8.83
CA ASN A 77 6.30 -2.39 -9.86
C ASN A 77 7.25 -1.17 -10.00
N HIS A 78 7.81 -0.73 -8.86
CA HIS A 78 8.74 0.39 -8.81
C HIS A 78 9.90 0.03 -7.88
N PRO A 79 11.09 0.61 -8.08
CA PRO A 79 12.22 0.42 -7.17
C PRO A 79 11.91 1.05 -5.82
N ILE A 80 11.57 0.22 -4.87
CA ILE A 80 11.31 0.57 -3.48
C ILE A 80 12.39 -0.07 -2.63
N THR A 81 13.02 0.71 -1.77
CA THR A 81 13.93 0.15 -0.79
C THR A 81 13.10 -0.58 0.27
N PHE A 82 13.15 -1.91 0.25
CA PHE A 82 12.47 -2.70 1.27
C PHE A 82 13.08 -2.43 2.64
N SER A 83 12.33 -1.75 3.49
CA SER A 83 12.70 -1.57 4.89
C SER A 83 11.96 -2.58 5.74
N ALA A 84 12.71 -3.49 6.35
CA ALA A 84 12.17 -4.41 7.32
C ALA A 84 11.53 -3.70 8.53
N HIS A 85 11.82 -2.42 8.76
CA HIS A 85 11.32 -1.59 9.86
C HIS A 85 10.32 -0.50 9.40
N GLY A 86 9.82 -0.58 8.16
CA GLY A 86 8.88 0.39 7.62
C GLY A 86 7.58 0.49 8.42
N ALA A 87 7.00 1.70 8.42
CA ALA A 87 5.69 1.93 9.03
C ALA A 87 4.58 1.20 8.26
N TYR A 88 3.51 0.84 8.96
CA TYR A 88 2.29 0.32 8.36
C TYR A 88 1.59 1.40 7.49
N PRO A 89 0.99 1.06 6.34
CA PRO A 89 1.04 -0.23 5.63
C PRO A 89 2.43 -0.51 5.06
N TRP A 90 2.80 -1.78 4.97
CA TRP A 90 4.09 -2.14 4.38
C TRP A 90 4.04 -2.00 2.86
N VAL A 91 5.13 -1.47 2.32
CA VAL A 91 5.29 -1.29 0.87
C VAL A 91 6.48 -2.10 0.41
N ILE A 92 6.27 -2.97 -0.58
CA ILE A 92 7.32 -3.84 -1.11
C ILE A 92 7.36 -3.78 -2.63
N PRO A 93 8.53 -4.01 -3.25
CA PRO A 93 8.64 -4.08 -4.70
C PRO A 93 8.05 -5.39 -5.23
N LYS A 94 7.53 -5.39 -6.46
CA LYS A 94 6.97 -6.59 -7.11
C LYS A 94 8.04 -7.64 -7.42
N ASN A 95 9.29 -7.22 -7.62
CA ASN A 95 10.44 -8.09 -7.86
C ASN A 95 11.12 -8.58 -6.56
N ILE A 96 10.37 -8.60 -5.45
CA ILE A 96 10.87 -9.14 -4.17
C ILE A 96 11.28 -10.61 -4.34
N THR A 97 12.35 -11.03 -3.68
CA THR A 97 12.78 -12.44 -3.70
C THR A 97 11.80 -13.33 -2.92
N CYS A 98 11.74 -14.61 -3.27
CA CYS A 98 10.90 -15.59 -2.53
C CYS A 98 11.25 -15.62 -1.04
N SER A 99 12.54 -15.58 -0.69
CA SER A 99 13.00 -15.58 0.70
C SER A 99 12.59 -14.32 1.46
N ASP A 100 12.59 -13.16 0.79
CA ASP A 100 12.13 -11.91 1.40
C ASP A 100 10.62 -11.89 1.57
N LEU A 101 9.87 -12.41 0.60
CA LEU A 101 8.41 -12.54 0.72
C LEU A 101 8.02 -13.43 1.90
N VAL A 102 8.69 -14.58 2.07
CA VAL A 102 8.49 -15.46 3.22
C VAL A 102 8.79 -14.72 4.54
N ARG A 103 9.89 -13.94 4.59
CA ARG A 103 10.21 -13.11 5.77
C ARG A 103 9.11 -12.08 6.06
N VAL A 104 8.57 -11.42 5.04
CA VAL A 104 7.47 -10.47 5.18
C VAL A 104 6.24 -11.17 5.77
N ILE A 105 5.85 -12.32 5.22
CA ILE A 105 4.71 -13.11 5.71
C ILE A 105 4.88 -13.46 7.20
N HIS A 106 6.03 -14.00 7.58
CA HIS A 106 6.31 -14.35 8.98
C HIS A 106 6.23 -13.12 9.90
N ARG A 107 6.80 -12.01 9.48
CA ARG A 107 6.79 -10.78 10.24
C ARG A 107 5.39 -10.23 10.45
N VAL A 108 4.58 -10.20 9.39
CA VAL A 108 3.21 -9.71 9.46
C VAL A 108 2.35 -10.56 10.40
N LYS A 109 2.57 -11.89 10.40
CA LYS A 109 1.90 -12.80 11.34
C LYS A 109 2.19 -12.49 12.82
N MET A 110 3.37 -11.95 13.10
CA MET A 110 3.79 -11.56 14.47
C MET A 110 3.48 -10.09 14.79
N ALA A 111 2.91 -9.33 13.84
CA ALA A 111 2.60 -7.95 14.05
C ALA A 111 1.38 -7.78 15.00
N PRO A 112 1.38 -6.72 15.83
CA PRO A 112 0.22 -6.42 16.64
C PRO A 112 -0.99 -6.07 15.75
N PRO A 113 -2.22 -6.19 16.27
CA PRO A 113 -3.43 -5.82 15.54
C PRO A 113 -3.33 -4.42 14.91
N VAL A 114 -3.90 -4.28 13.72
CA VAL A 114 -3.86 -3.03 12.97
C VAL A 114 -4.59 -1.94 13.75
N LYS A 115 -3.86 -0.90 14.12
CA LYS A 115 -4.46 0.30 14.69
C LYS A 115 -4.77 1.28 13.56
N ARG A 116 -5.97 1.85 13.57
CA ARG A 116 -6.34 2.92 12.64
C ARG A 116 -5.39 4.09 12.84
N GLU A 117 -4.66 4.41 11.79
CA GLU A 117 -3.85 5.62 11.76
C GLU A 117 -4.66 6.77 11.18
N ILE A 118 -4.41 7.95 11.70
CA ILE A 118 -5.04 9.19 11.28
C ILE A 118 -4.07 9.92 10.33
N VAL A 119 -4.60 10.48 9.26
CA VAL A 119 -3.87 11.40 8.39
C VAL A 119 -4.56 12.76 8.37
N ARG A 120 -3.79 13.83 8.51
CA ARG A 120 -4.33 15.19 8.37
C ARG A 120 -4.81 15.40 6.93
N ARG A 121 -6.00 15.98 6.78
CA ARG A 121 -6.59 16.29 5.47
C ARG A 121 -5.64 17.03 4.53
N LYS A 122 -4.88 17.99 5.03
CA LYS A 122 -3.86 18.70 4.24
C LYS A 122 -2.79 17.78 3.64
N VAL A 123 -2.39 16.71 4.35
CA VAL A 123 -1.41 15.75 3.83
C VAL A 123 -2.01 14.93 2.70
N PHE A 124 -3.24 14.45 2.86
CA PHE A 124 -3.97 13.76 1.80
C PHE A 124 -4.12 14.65 0.57
N GLU A 125 -4.61 15.89 0.73
CA GLU A 125 -4.81 16.84 -0.36
C GLU A 125 -3.51 17.17 -1.11
N VAL A 126 -2.36 17.23 -0.43
CA VAL A 126 -1.06 17.41 -1.10
C VAL A 126 -0.79 16.25 -2.06
N PHE A 127 -0.90 15.01 -1.60
CA PHE A 127 -0.61 13.85 -2.46
C PHE A 127 -1.65 13.66 -3.56
N ASP A 128 -2.92 13.91 -3.27
CA ASP A 128 -3.99 13.84 -4.26
C ASP A 128 -3.76 14.83 -5.41
N ARG A 129 -3.46 16.11 -5.12
CA ARG A 129 -3.17 17.12 -6.13
C ARG A 129 -1.89 16.84 -6.92
N LEU A 130 -0.84 16.36 -6.25
CA LEU A 130 0.39 15.94 -6.92
C LEU A 130 0.13 14.82 -7.95
N CYS A 131 -0.75 13.87 -7.63
CA CYS A 131 -1.17 12.81 -8.56
C CYS A 131 -1.95 13.36 -9.76
N HIS A 132 -2.59 14.52 -9.62
CA HIS A 132 -3.27 15.23 -10.70
C HIS A 132 -2.35 16.22 -11.46
N GLY A 133 -1.05 16.17 -11.21
CA GLY A 133 -0.05 16.96 -11.95
C GLY A 133 0.16 18.40 -11.46
N TRP A 134 -0.39 18.77 -10.30
CA TRP A 134 -0.19 20.10 -9.72
C TRP A 134 1.25 20.29 -9.26
N SER A 135 1.80 21.47 -9.49
CA SER A 135 3.10 21.87 -8.96
C SER A 135 3.06 22.14 -7.45
N ASN A 136 4.22 22.11 -6.80
CA ASN A 136 4.30 22.44 -5.37
C ASN A 136 3.81 23.87 -5.07
N ASP A 137 4.01 24.80 -5.97
CA ASP A 137 3.62 26.21 -5.77
C ASP A 137 2.10 26.39 -5.90
N GLU A 138 1.46 25.73 -6.86
CA GLU A 138 0.00 25.71 -7.00
C GLU A 138 -0.67 25.11 -5.77
N ILE A 139 -0.13 23.97 -5.28
CA ILE A 139 -0.62 23.31 -4.07
C ILE A 139 -0.46 24.21 -2.85
N ALA A 140 0.72 24.83 -2.70
CA ALA A 140 1.02 25.73 -1.61
C ALA A 140 0.04 26.91 -1.56
N THR A 141 -0.20 27.54 -2.69
CA THR A 141 -1.16 28.63 -2.83
C THR A 141 -2.57 28.17 -2.47
N ARG A 142 -3.02 27.04 -3.04
CA ARG A 142 -4.39 26.53 -2.84
C ARG A 142 -4.69 26.11 -1.41
N LEU A 143 -3.70 25.53 -0.72
CA LEU A 143 -3.84 25.01 0.65
C LEU A 143 -3.41 26.02 1.72
N ASN A 144 -3.09 27.25 1.31
CA ASN A 144 -2.57 28.30 2.18
C ASN A 144 -1.40 27.82 3.05
N MET A 145 -0.34 27.36 2.39
CA MET A 145 0.90 26.90 3.02
C MET A 145 2.12 27.30 2.20
N GLY A 146 3.30 27.28 2.82
CA GLY A 146 4.54 27.58 2.08
C GLY A 146 4.98 26.43 1.17
N PRO A 147 5.59 26.68 -0.02
CA PRO A 147 6.10 25.63 -0.90
C PRO A 147 7.13 24.71 -0.22
N LYS A 148 7.94 25.27 0.68
CA LYS A 148 8.88 24.49 1.51
C LYS A 148 8.16 23.46 2.40
N TYR A 149 6.95 23.77 2.87
CA TYR A 149 6.18 22.85 3.70
C TYR A 149 5.58 21.71 2.86
N VAL A 150 5.17 21.97 1.61
CA VAL A 150 4.76 20.90 0.66
C VAL A 150 5.91 19.91 0.45
N ASN A 151 7.13 20.41 0.20
CA ASN A 151 8.33 19.58 0.07
C ASN A 151 8.66 18.80 1.36
N TYR A 152 8.47 19.41 2.52
CA TYR A 152 8.65 18.75 3.81
C TYR A 152 7.67 17.57 3.97
N ILE A 153 6.37 17.75 3.68
CA ILE A 153 5.37 16.68 3.71
C ILE A 153 5.80 15.51 2.81
N LYS A 154 6.19 15.80 1.56
CA LYS A 154 6.68 14.78 0.61
C LYS A 154 7.85 14.00 1.18
N ARG A 155 8.90 14.71 1.60
CA ARG A 155 10.14 14.09 2.12
C ARG A 155 9.87 13.21 3.35
N CYS A 156 9.11 13.69 4.33
CA CYS A 156 8.80 12.94 5.53
C CYS A 156 8.01 11.66 5.20
N SER A 157 7.02 11.76 4.30
CA SER A 157 6.23 10.60 3.89
C SER A 157 7.06 9.58 3.12
N TYR A 158 7.91 10.03 2.19
CA TYR A 158 8.76 9.12 1.42
C TYR A 158 9.73 8.35 2.33
N LEU A 159 10.41 9.06 3.24
CA LEU A 159 11.32 8.44 4.21
C LEU A 159 10.61 7.42 5.10
N ARG A 160 9.41 7.76 5.57
CA ARG A 160 8.61 6.89 6.44
C ARG A 160 8.32 5.53 5.81
N TYR A 161 8.10 5.48 4.49
CA TYR A 161 7.73 4.26 3.76
C TYR A 161 8.86 3.66 2.91
N GLY A 162 10.10 4.15 3.07
CA GLY A 162 11.26 3.65 2.32
C GLY A 162 11.23 4.02 0.84
N LEU A 163 10.58 5.13 0.46
CA LEU A 163 10.39 5.56 -0.93
C LEU A 163 11.48 6.56 -1.40
N THR A 164 12.67 6.49 -0.84
CA THR A 164 13.74 7.48 -1.07
C THR A 164 14.21 7.57 -2.52
N ASN A 165 14.15 6.45 -3.24
CA ASN A 165 14.58 6.37 -4.64
C ASN A 165 13.42 6.47 -5.64
N CYS A 166 12.22 6.80 -5.20
CA CYS A 166 11.03 6.89 -6.04
C CYS A 166 10.69 8.35 -6.32
N ASN A 167 10.50 8.69 -7.59
CA ASN A 167 10.11 10.02 -8.05
C ASN A 167 8.57 10.20 -8.01
N ALA A 168 7.92 10.38 -9.17
CA ALA A 168 6.47 10.52 -9.28
C ALA A 168 5.71 9.30 -8.73
N ALA A 169 6.27 8.09 -8.85
CA ALA A 169 5.68 6.87 -8.31
C ALA A 169 5.53 6.90 -6.78
N ALA A 170 6.47 7.51 -6.06
CA ALA A 170 6.37 7.67 -4.61
C ALA A 170 5.16 8.52 -4.19
N THR A 171 4.80 9.50 -5.01
CA THR A 171 3.61 10.33 -4.79
C THR A 171 2.33 9.48 -4.83
N LEU A 172 2.20 8.61 -5.84
CA LEU A 172 1.06 7.70 -5.98
C LEU A 172 0.97 6.74 -4.79
N VAL A 173 2.10 6.14 -4.39
CA VAL A 173 2.16 5.25 -3.21
C VAL A 173 1.70 5.98 -1.95
N CYS A 174 2.16 7.21 -1.72
CA CYS A 174 1.74 7.99 -0.55
C CYS A 174 0.25 8.37 -0.59
N ARG A 175 -0.32 8.67 -1.76
CA ARG A 175 -1.77 8.88 -1.93
C ARG A 175 -2.54 7.62 -1.56
N ASP A 176 -2.15 6.47 -2.11
CA ASP A 176 -2.78 5.18 -1.83
C ASP A 176 -2.74 4.83 -0.34
N ILE A 177 -1.61 5.11 0.33
CA ILE A 177 -1.48 4.93 1.78
C ILE A 177 -2.42 5.87 2.55
N CYS A 178 -2.60 7.11 2.10
CA CYS A 178 -3.53 8.05 2.75
C CYS A 178 -4.98 7.57 2.66
N LEU A 179 -5.39 6.89 1.58
CA LEU A 179 -6.75 6.33 1.43
C LEU A 179 -7.07 5.24 2.47
N LEU A 180 -6.04 4.57 3.00
CA LEU A 180 -6.20 3.56 4.05
C LEU A 180 -6.42 4.13 5.44
N LYS A 181 -6.13 5.41 5.64
CA LYS A 181 -6.16 6.09 6.93
C LYS A 181 -7.46 6.85 7.12
N GLU A 182 -7.78 7.15 8.36
CA GLU A 182 -8.85 8.07 8.68
C GLU A 182 -8.39 9.50 8.40
N ILE A 183 -9.11 10.22 7.54
CA ILE A 183 -8.78 11.59 7.14
C ILE A 183 -9.52 12.55 8.07
N ILE A 184 -8.78 13.39 8.81
CA ILE A 184 -9.29 14.41 9.73
C ILE A 184 -8.82 15.82 9.33
#